data_4e6357d6afd6b94286e7e18005758023
#
_entry.id   4e6357d6afd6b94286e7e18005758023
#
_cell.length_a   1.000
_cell.length_b   1.000
_cell.length_c   1.000
_cell.angle_alpha   90.00
_cell.angle_beta   90.00
_cell.angle_gamma   90.00
#
_symmetry.space_group_name_H-M   'P 1'
#
loop_
_entity.id
_entity.type
_entity.pdbx_description
1 polymer ?
#
loop_
_entity_poly.entity_id
_entity_poly.type
_entity_poly.pdbx_seq_one_letter_code
_entity_poly.pdbx_strand_id
1 'polypeptide(L)'
;HLKGMPERGIFARPCINKELLKQYSEGLIVTSACLGGEVPQMILQGKLDVAREVAKWYQEIFGEDYYIEIQDHGSQEDRIVNVEIVKIARELNIKIIATNDSHYISCNDVEAHDALLCINTNKLIEEEKRMRYSGTEYLKSADEMAQLFQVHLDADVIKEAIENTLEVANKVKSYDLT
;
A
#
# COMPACT_ATOMS: atom_id res chain seq x y z
N HIS A 1 15.68 11.55 -0.84
CA HIS A 1 16.09 10.46 0.06
C HIS A 1 17.41 10.77 0.78
N LEU A 2 18.25 11.61 0.23
CA LEU A 2 19.53 12.01 0.88
C LEU A 2 19.35 12.93 2.08
N LYS A 3 18.16 13.48 2.30
CA LYS A 3 17.83 14.34 3.44
C LYS A 3 17.22 13.62 4.63
N GLY A 4 16.98 12.31 4.49
CA GLY A 4 16.48 11.48 5.58
C GLY A 4 17.59 11.11 6.57
N MET A 5 17.56 11.66 7.76
CA MET A 5 18.41 11.34 8.92
C MET A 5 19.91 11.19 8.60
N PRO A 6 20.64 12.26 8.32
CA PRO A 6 22.07 12.20 8.01
C PRO A 6 22.94 11.69 9.18
N GLU A 7 22.40 11.65 10.39
CA GLU A 7 23.14 11.25 11.59
C GLU A 7 23.35 9.74 11.76
N ARG A 8 22.64 8.90 10.96
CA ARG A 8 22.71 7.43 11.09
C ARG A 8 23.77 6.73 10.26
N GLY A 9 24.55 7.49 9.48
CA GLY A 9 25.64 6.92 8.67
C GLY A 9 25.18 6.19 7.40
N ILE A 10 26.15 5.75 6.60
CA ILE A 10 25.98 5.20 5.24
C ILE A 10 25.15 3.90 5.22
N PHE A 11 25.13 3.15 6.31
CA PHE A 11 24.44 1.85 6.42
C PHE A 11 23.03 1.93 7.00
N ALA A 12 22.56 3.12 7.39
CA ALA A 12 21.21 3.29 7.90
C ALA A 12 20.20 3.41 6.74
N ARG A 13 19.03 2.80 6.90
CA ARG A 13 17.94 3.00 5.94
C ARG A 13 17.51 4.46 6.01
N PRO A 14 17.44 5.18 4.88
CA PRO A 14 16.94 6.55 4.87
C PRO A 14 15.51 6.58 5.41
N CYS A 15 15.26 7.47 6.35
CA CYS A 15 13.93 7.70 6.89
C CYS A 15 13.61 9.19 6.79
N ILE A 16 12.36 9.52 6.55
CA ILE A 16 11.85 10.90 6.60
C ILE A 16 10.77 11.00 7.66
N ASN A 17 10.60 12.18 8.21
CA ASN A 17 9.46 12.51 9.08
C ASN A 17 8.39 13.26 8.27
N LYS A 18 7.23 13.49 8.89
CA LYS A 18 6.11 14.19 8.26
C LYS A 18 6.44 15.64 7.86
N GLU A 19 7.32 16.31 8.58
CA GLU A 19 7.76 17.68 8.25
C GLU A 19 8.54 17.73 6.94
N LEU A 20 9.50 16.82 6.77
CA LEU A 20 10.24 16.67 5.52
C LEU A 20 9.34 16.24 4.37
N LEU A 21 8.42 15.30 4.62
CA LEU A 21 7.47 14.84 3.62
C LEU A 21 6.61 16.01 3.13
N LYS A 22 6.10 16.84 4.03
CA LYS A 22 5.35 18.05 3.69
C LYS A 22 6.20 19.06 2.91
N GLN A 23 7.44 19.26 3.31
CA GLN A 23 8.36 20.22 2.66
C GLN A 23 8.68 19.82 1.21
N TYR A 24 8.71 18.51 0.91
CA TYR A 24 9.07 17.95 -0.39
C TYR A 24 7.91 17.18 -1.03
N SER A 25 6.68 17.62 -0.81
CA SER A 25 5.47 16.97 -1.31
C SER A 25 5.20 17.19 -2.80
N GLU A 26 5.75 18.25 -3.37
CA GLU A 26 5.50 18.62 -4.77
C GLU A 26 5.94 17.52 -5.73
N GLY A 27 5.03 17.13 -6.65
CA GLY A 27 5.28 16.11 -7.67
C GLY A 27 5.24 14.67 -7.15
N LEU A 28 4.81 14.43 -5.90
CA LEU A 28 4.64 13.10 -5.35
C LEU A 28 3.17 12.66 -5.41
N ILE A 29 2.94 11.44 -5.85
CA ILE A 29 1.68 10.73 -5.66
C ILE A 29 1.87 9.81 -4.44
N VAL A 30 0.94 9.84 -3.51
CA VAL A 30 1.04 9.14 -2.23
C VAL A 30 -0.17 8.24 -2.02
N THR A 31 0.05 7.06 -1.46
CA THR A 31 -1.00 6.08 -1.18
C THR A 31 -0.97 5.65 0.28
N SER A 32 -2.08 5.07 0.78
CA SER A 32 -2.19 4.64 2.17
C SER A 32 -1.41 3.37 2.52
N ALA A 33 -0.82 2.72 1.53
CA ALA A 33 -0.05 1.48 1.63
C ALA A 33 -0.88 0.25 2.11
N CYS A 34 -0.20 -0.89 2.34
CA CYS A 34 -0.76 -2.15 2.82
C CYS A 34 -1.13 -2.09 4.31
N LEU A 35 -1.39 -3.24 4.94
CA LEU A 35 -1.69 -3.34 6.38
C LEU A 35 -0.62 -2.67 7.27
N GLY A 36 0.61 -2.54 6.79
CA GLY A 36 1.70 -1.82 7.47
C GLY A 36 1.60 -0.30 7.41
N GLY A 37 0.69 0.26 6.60
CA GLY A 37 0.48 1.71 6.48
C GLY A 37 -0.08 2.35 7.74
N GLU A 38 0.11 3.66 7.89
CA GLU A 38 -0.30 4.38 9.10
C GLU A 38 -1.82 4.33 9.31
N VAL A 39 -2.61 4.56 8.25
CA VAL A 39 -4.08 4.53 8.34
C VAL A 39 -4.59 3.10 8.62
N PRO A 40 -4.18 2.05 7.87
CA PRO A 40 -4.56 0.67 8.18
C PRO A 40 -4.20 0.24 9.60
N GLN A 41 -3.02 0.61 10.10
CA GLN A 41 -2.60 0.27 11.46
C GLN A 41 -3.48 0.91 12.54
N MET A 42 -3.97 2.13 12.33
CA MET A 42 -4.90 2.76 13.27
C MET A 42 -6.27 2.06 13.25
N ILE A 43 -6.73 1.61 12.08
CA ILE A 43 -7.97 0.83 11.95
C ILE A 43 -7.85 -0.49 12.73
N LEU A 44 -6.77 -1.25 12.51
CA LEU A 44 -6.53 -2.53 13.21
C LEU A 44 -6.43 -2.39 14.74
N GLN A 45 -5.97 -1.23 15.23
CA GLN A 45 -5.94 -0.91 16.65
C GLN A 45 -7.30 -0.42 17.19
N GLY A 46 -8.34 -0.34 16.36
CA GLY A 46 -9.66 0.19 16.75
C GLY A 46 -9.71 1.71 16.93
N LYS A 47 -8.68 2.44 16.49
CA LYS A 47 -8.54 3.89 16.62
C LYS A 47 -9.05 4.62 15.38
N LEU A 48 -10.34 4.46 15.06
CA LEU A 48 -10.92 4.96 13.82
C LEU A 48 -10.84 6.49 13.67
N ASP A 49 -10.99 7.23 14.77
CA ASP A 49 -10.86 8.68 14.74
C ASP A 49 -9.44 9.12 14.38
N VAL A 50 -8.43 8.42 14.93
CA VAL A 50 -7.03 8.68 14.60
C VAL A 50 -6.74 8.30 13.13
N ALA A 51 -7.27 7.19 12.64
CA ALA A 51 -7.16 6.80 11.25
C ALA A 51 -7.70 7.88 10.30
N ARG A 52 -8.86 8.45 10.64
CA ARG A 52 -9.48 9.55 9.90
C ARG A 52 -8.62 10.82 9.89
N GLU A 53 -8.10 11.21 11.04
CA GLU A 53 -7.21 12.39 11.16
C GLU A 53 -5.90 12.19 10.37
N VAL A 54 -5.34 11.00 10.37
CA VAL A 54 -4.14 10.66 9.58
C VAL A 54 -4.45 10.76 8.09
N ALA A 55 -5.56 10.16 7.61
CA ALA A 55 -5.96 10.24 6.21
C ALA A 55 -6.20 11.69 5.78
N LYS A 56 -6.85 12.48 6.62
CA LYS A 56 -7.09 13.91 6.39
C LYS A 56 -5.78 14.69 6.29
N TRP A 57 -4.80 14.42 7.16
CA TRP A 57 -3.48 15.05 7.09
C TRP A 57 -2.79 14.80 5.73
N TYR A 58 -2.83 13.57 5.22
CA TYR A 58 -2.28 13.26 3.90
C TYR A 58 -3.04 13.97 2.79
N GLN A 59 -4.38 13.98 2.85
CA GLN A 59 -5.22 14.69 1.88
C GLN A 59 -4.94 16.20 1.85
N GLU A 60 -4.76 16.84 3.01
CA GLU A 60 -4.45 18.28 3.10
C GLU A 60 -3.12 18.64 2.44
N ILE A 61 -2.15 17.73 2.42
CA ILE A 61 -0.83 17.96 1.84
C ILE A 61 -0.78 17.61 0.35
N PHE A 62 -1.36 16.48 -0.03
CA PHE A 62 -1.23 15.92 -1.38
C PHE A 62 -2.47 16.16 -2.25
N GLY A 63 -3.58 16.59 -1.67
CA GLY A 63 -4.82 16.87 -2.39
C GLY A 63 -5.28 15.67 -3.21
N GLU A 64 -5.44 15.87 -4.53
CA GLU A 64 -5.86 14.84 -5.50
C GLU A 64 -4.77 13.80 -5.81
N ASP A 65 -3.56 13.97 -5.31
CA ASP A 65 -2.45 13.03 -5.45
C ASP A 65 -2.32 12.09 -4.24
N TYR A 66 -3.27 12.14 -3.29
CA TYR A 66 -3.41 11.15 -2.23
C TYR A 66 -4.53 10.16 -2.55
N TYR A 67 -4.21 8.86 -2.47
CA TYR A 67 -5.13 7.76 -2.71
C TYR A 67 -5.16 6.81 -1.52
N ILE A 68 -6.35 6.29 -1.26
CA ILE A 68 -6.55 5.18 -0.33
C ILE A 68 -6.42 3.85 -1.09
N GLU A 69 -5.63 2.93 -0.56
CA GLU A 69 -5.47 1.61 -1.13
C GLU A 69 -6.41 0.59 -0.48
N ILE A 70 -6.97 -0.30 -1.29
CA ILE A 70 -7.57 -1.55 -0.86
C ILE A 70 -6.74 -2.72 -1.39
N GLN A 71 -6.50 -3.71 -0.53
CA GLN A 71 -5.75 -4.93 -0.83
C GLN A 71 -6.45 -6.13 -0.21
N ASP A 72 -6.36 -7.32 -0.80
CA ASP A 72 -6.85 -8.55 -0.19
C ASP A 72 -5.88 -9.72 -0.47
N HIS A 73 -5.16 -10.13 0.54
CA HIS A 73 -4.27 -11.30 0.55
C HIS A 73 -4.91 -12.51 1.25
N GLY A 74 -6.23 -12.45 1.46
CA GLY A 74 -7.01 -13.53 2.06
C GLY A 74 -7.07 -13.48 3.58
N SER A 75 -6.50 -12.47 4.24
CA SER A 75 -6.58 -12.32 5.69
C SER A 75 -7.89 -11.67 6.13
N GLN A 76 -8.30 -11.93 7.36
CA GLN A 76 -9.45 -11.25 7.96
C GLN A 76 -9.12 -9.77 8.20
N GLU A 77 -7.88 -9.45 8.52
CA GLU A 77 -7.36 -8.12 8.73
C GLU A 77 -7.51 -7.25 7.47
N ASP A 78 -7.19 -7.77 6.29
CA ASP A 78 -7.38 -7.07 5.01
C ASP A 78 -8.84 -6.66 4.83
N ARG A 79 -9.77 -7.57 5.09
CA ARG A 79 -11.22 -7.32 4.92
C ARG A 79 -11.76 -6.32 5.91
N ILE A 80 -11.33 -6.39 7.17
CA ILE A 80 -11.69 -5.39 8.20
C ILE A 80 -11.18 -4.01 7.78
N VAL A 81 -9.92 -3.92 7.38
CA VAL A 81 -9.33 -2.65 6.94
C VAL A 81 -10.04 -2.11 5.71
N ASN A 82 -10.29 -2.95 4.70
CA ASN A 82 -10.95 -2.52 3.47
C ASN A 82 -12.33 -1.89 3.73
N VAL A 83 -13.13 -2.51 4.58
CA VAL A 83 -14.48 -1.99 4.92
C VAL A 83 -14.39 -0.63 5.61
N GLU A 84 -13.50 -0.48 6.59
CA GLU A 84 -13.39 0.77 7.35
C GLU A 84 -12.66 1.87 6.56
N ILE A 85 -11.62 1.54 5.80
CA ILE A 85 -10.86 2.53 5.04
C ILE A 85 -11.69 3.10 3.87
N VAL A 86 -12.59 2.30 3.28
CA VAL A 86 -13.54 2.77 2.26
C VAL A 86 -14.50 3.81 2.86
N LYS A 87 -15.00 3.59 4.09
CA LYS A 87 -15.84 4.59 4.79
C LYS A 87 -15.09 5.90 4.99
N ILE A 88 -13.85 5.83 5.46
CA ILE A 88 -12.98 7.01 5.64
C ILE A 88 -12.76 7.73 4.30
N ALA A 89 -12.49 6.99 3.23
CA ALA A 89 -12.32 7.53 1.88
C ALA A 89 -13.56 8.31 1.41
N ARG A 90 -14.76 7.73 1.62
CA ARG A 90 -16.03 8.38 1.25
C ARG A 90 -16.30 9.63 2.10
N GLU A 91 -16.08 9.57 3.41
CA GLU A 91 -16.26 10.72 4.32
C GLU A 91 -15.36 11.89 3.93
N LEU A 92 -14.11 11.61 3.56
CA LEU A 92 -13.11 12.62 3.22
C LEU A 92 -13.05 12.94 1.71
N ASN A 93 -13.87 12.28 0.89
CA ASN A 93 -13.83 12.40 -0.57
C ASN A 93 -12.42 12.13 -1.15
N ILE A 94 -11.78 11.06 -0.68
CA ILE A 94 -10.49 10.58 -1.18
C ILE A 94 -10.73 9.44 -2.17
N LYS A 95 -10.05 9.46 -3.30
CA LYS A 95 -10.13 8.39 -4.30
C LYS A 95 -9.51 7.10 -3.79
N ILE A 96 -10.10 5.98 -4.21
CA ILE A 96 -9.67 4.64 -3.82
C ILE A 96 -8.97 3.97 -5.00
N ILE A 97 -7.89 3.26 -4.75
CA ILE A 97 -7.20 2.41 -5.74
C ILE A 97 -7.06 0.99 -5.23
N ALA A 98 -7.11 0.03 -6.16
CA ALA A 98 -6.84 -1.38 -5.88
C ALA A 98 -5.37 -1.69 -6.15
N THR A 99 -4.67 -2.23 -5.16
CA THR A 99 -3.27 -2.67 -5.31
C THR A 99 -3.09 -4.09 -4.77
N ASN A 100 -1.99 -4.74 -5.11
CA ASN A 100 -1.75 -6.13 -4.72
C ASN A 100 -0.39 -6.38 -4.05
N ASP A 101 0.34 -5.32 -3.68
CA ASP A 101 1.66 -5.45 -3.06
C ASP A 101 2.56 -6.45 -3.83
N SER A 102 2.57 -6.36 -5.16
CA SER A 102 3.16 -7.37 -6.04
C SER A 102 4.68 -7.49 -5.84
N HIS A 103 5.14 -8.69 -5.52
CA HIS A 103 6.55 -9.01 -5.28
C HIS A 103 7.14 -9.93 -6.35
N TYR A 104 6.30 -10.59 -7.15
CA TYR A 104 6.67 -11.48 -8.24
C TYR A 104 5.61 -11.46 -9.35
N ILE A 105 5.93 -12.05 -10.50
CA ILE A 105 5.08 -11.89 -11.71
C ILE A 105 3.95 -12.91 -11.74
N SER A 106 4.23 -14.17 -11.46
CA SER A 106 3.28 -15.27 -11.60
C SER A 106 3.06 -15.99 -10.26
N CYS A 107 1.86 -16.52 -10.06
CA CYS A 107 1.57 -17.37 -8.90
C CYS A 107 2.51 -18.59 -8.78
N ASN A 108 3.15 -19.00 -9.87
CA ASN A 108 4.15 -20.08 -9.87
C ASN A 108 5.50 -19.66 -9.30
N ASP A 109 5.75 -18.36 -9.10
CA ASP A 109 7.05 -17.85 -8.63
C ASP A 109 7.14 -17.80 -7.10
N VAL A 110 6.10 -18.23 -6.37
CA VAL A 110 6.03 -18.14 -4.92
C VAL A 110 7.18 -18.87 -4.21
N GLU A 111 7.57 -20.05 -4.70
CA GLU A 111 8.67 -20.83 -4.12
C GLU A 111 10.02 -20.15 -4.33
N ALA A 112 10.24 -19.60 -5.53
CA ALA A 112 11.46 -18.85 -5.85
C ALA A 112 11.57 -17.58 -4.99
N HIS A 113 10.46 -16.87 -4.80
CA HIS A 113 10.40 -15.69 -3.93
C HIS A 113 10.64 -16.05 -2.45
N ASP A 114 10.09 -17.16 -1.97
CA ASP A 114 10.30 -17.65 -0.61
C ASP A 114 11.79 -17.99 -0.37
N ALA A 115 12.45 -18.62 -1.33
CA ALA A 115 13.89 -18.87 -1.28
C ALA A 115 14.70 -17.57 -1.22
N LEU A 116 14.31 -16.54 -2.00
CA LEU A 116 14.94 -15.21 -1.99
C LEU A 116 14.77 -14.53 -0.61
N LEU A 117 13.62 -14.66 0.02
CA LEU A 117 13.40 -14.15 1.38
C LEU A 117 14.32 -14.84 2.39
N CYS A 118 14.52 -16.14 2.28
CA CYS A 118 15.44 -16.88 3.14
C CYS A 118 16.88 -16.37 3.00
N ILE A 119 17.34 -16.12 1.78
CA ILE A 119 18.65 -15.54 1.50
C ILE A 119 18.76 -14.15 2.15
N ASN A 120 17.79 -13.28 1.93
CA ASN A 120 17.80 -11.89 2.41
C ASN A 120 17.71 -11.78 3.93
N THR A 121 17.05 -12.72 4.59
CA THR A 121 16.86 -12.74 6.06
C THR A 121 17.83 -13.66 6.79
N ASN A 122 18.72 -14.34 6.05
CA ASN A 122 19.65 -15.34 6.58
C ASN A 122 18.93 -16.46 7.36
N LYS A 123 17.88 -17.01 6.75
CA LYS A 123 17.03 -18.07 7.30
C LYS A 123 17.05 -19.30 6.40
N LEU A 124 16.80 -20.47 6.98
CA LEU A 124 16.61 -21.71 6.23
C LEU A 124 15.12 -21.87 5.83
N ILE A 125 14.89 -22.58 4.73
CA ILE A 125 13.53 -22.84 4.22
C ILE A 125 12.69 -23.63 5.24
N GLU A 126 13.33 -24.53 5.97
CA GLU A 126 12.72 -25.39 6.97
C GLU A 126 12.39 -24.67 8.29
N GLU A 127 12.93 -23.47 8.51
CA GLU A 127 12.64 -22.72 9.74
C GLU A 127 11.17 -22.29 9.78
N GLU A 128 10.46 -22.64 10.86
CA GLU A 128 9.05 -22.28 11.05
C GLU A 128 8.87 -20.77 11.31
N LYS A 129 9.77 -20.19 12.14
CA LYS A 129 9.71 -18.76 12.53
C LYS A 129 10.52 -17.90 11.60
N ARG A 130 9.99 -17.63 10.41
CA ARG A 130 10.60 -16.74 9.43
C ARG A 130 9.52 -15.93 8.66
N MET A 131 9.95 -14.91 7.98
CA MET A 131 9.08 -14.13 7.10
C MET A 131 8.60 -15.02 5.94
N ARG A 132 7.31 -14.98 5.69
CA ARG A 132 6.66 -15.62 4.54
C ARG A 132 5.57 -14.69 4.02
N TYR A 133 5.37 -14.72 2.72
CA TYR A 133 4.23 -14.09 2.08
C TYR A 133 3.06 -15.08 1.94
N SER A 134 1.88 -14.56 1.63
CA SER A 134 0.67 -15.38 1.51
C SER A 134 0.67 -16.28 0.27
N GLY A 135 1.47 -15.94 -0.75
CA GLY A 135 1.45 -16.57 -2.06
C GLY A 135 0.52 -15.88 -3.06
N THR A 136 -0.05 -14.75 -2.65
CA THR A 136 -1.02 -14.01 -3.47
C THR A 136 -0.45 -12.69 -4.03
N GLU A 137 0.81 -12.35 -3.73
CA GLU A 137 1.49 -11.11 -4.07
C GLU A 137 2.09 -11.14 -5.49
N TYR A 138 1.39 -11.73 -6.44
CA TYR A 138 1.76 -11.74 -7.86
C TYR A 138 0.98 -10.68 -8.65
N LEU A 139 1.45 -10.40 -9.87
CA LEU A 139 0.81 -9.44 -10.76
C LEU A 139 -0.52 -10.01 -11.29
N LYS A 140 -1.63 -9.41 -10.89
CA LYS A 140 -2.99 -9.84 -11.24
C LYS A 140 -3.61 -8.98 -12.33
N SER A 141 -4.48 -9.58 -13.12
CA SER A 141 -5.38 -8.86 -14.02
C SER A 141 -6.46 -8.08 -13.24
N ALA A 142 -7.12 -7.14 -13.91
CA ALA A 142 -8.24 -6.39 -13.32
C ALA A 142 -9.38 -7.33 -12.86
N ASP A 143 -9.67 -8.38 -13.62
CA ASP A 143 -10.71 -9.36 -13.29
C ASP A 143 -10.35 -10.17 -12.05
N GLU A 144 -9.10 -10.63 -11.93
CA GLU A 144 -8.60 -11.31 -10.74
C GLU A 144 -8.68 -10.40 -9.52
N MET A 145 -8.29 -9.13 -9.65
CA MET A 145 -8.40 -8.15 -8.57
C MET A 145 -9.87 -7.92 -8.18
N ALA A 146 -10.78 -7.76 -9.13
CA ALA A 146 -12.20 -7.60 -8.86
C ALA A 146 -12.78 -8.78 -8.08
N GLN A 147 -12.42 -10.01 -8.44
CA GLN A 147 -12.88 -11.21 -7.75
C GLN A 147 -12.48 -11.28 -6.28
N LEU A 148 -11.29 -10.77 -5.91
CA LEU A 148 -10.84 -10.75 -4.53
C LEU A 148 -11.75 -9.91 -3.63
N PHE A 149 -12.17 -8.75 -4.11
CA PHE A 149 -12.94 -7.78 -3.32
C PHE A 149 -14.44 -8.07 -3.25
N GLN A 150 -15.01 -8.85 -4.18
CA GLN A 150 -16.45 -9.13 -4.26
C GLN A 150 -17.04 -9.77 -2.99
N VAL A 151 -16.19 -10.36 -2.16
CA VAL A 151 -16.64 -11.04 -0.91
C VAL A 151 -17.07 -10.02 0.15
N HIS A 152 -16.56 -8.78 0.10
CA HIS A 152 -16.73 -7.84 1.21
C HIS A 152 -16.87 -6.37 0.81
N LEU A 153 -16.78 -6.03 -0.48
CA LEU A 153 -16.95 -4.67 -0.98
C LEU A 153 -18.02 -4.59 -2.07
N ASP A 154 -18.64 -3.43 -2.20
CA ASP A 154 -19.63 -3.15 -3.21
C ASP A 154 -19.02 -3.02 -4.61
N ALA A 155 -19.77 -3.41 -5.64
CA ALA A 155 -19.28 -3.46 -7.01
C ALA A 155 -18.85 -2.09 -7.58
N ASP A 156 -19.48 -1.01 -7.17
CA ASP A 156 -19.12 0.36 -7.56
C ASP A 156 -17.78 0.79 -6.95
N VAL A 157 -17.50 0.42 -5.70
CA VAL A 157 -16.21 0.66 -5.04
C VAL A 157 -15.10 -0.10 -5.76
N ILE A 158 -15.33 -1.38 -6.08
CA ILE A 158 -14.36 -2.24 -6.77
C ILE A 158 -14.03 -1.66 -8.15
N LYS A 159 -15.06 -1.31 -8.91
CA LYS A 159 -14.92 -0.71 -10.24
C LYS A 159 -14.10 0.58 -10.17
N GLU A 160 -14.49 1.50 -9.29
CA GLU A 160 -13.78 2.77 -9.08
C GLU A 160 -12.31 2.53 -8.73
N ALA A 161 -12.05 1.64 -7.78
CA ALA A 161 -10.70 1.38 -7.31
C ALA A 161 -9.78 0.83 -8.41
N ILE A 162 -10.30 0.01 -9.31
CA ILE A 162 -9.56 -0.52 -10.46
C ILE A 162 -9.36 0.57 -11.52
N GLU A 163 -10.40 1.33 -11.86
CA GLU A 163 -10.31 2.40 -12.85
C GLU A 163 -9.34 3.51 -12.43
N ASN A 164 -9.30 3.86 -11.14
CA ASN A 164 -8.38 4.85 -10.60
C ASN A 164 -6.90 4.45 -10.69
N THR A 165 -6.58 3.17 -10.84
CA THR A 165 -5.18 2.75 -11.09
C THR A 165 -4.66 3.31 -12.41
N LEU A 166 -5.52 3.39 -13.42
CA LEU A 166 -5.18 4.01 -14.70
C LEU A 166 -5.04 5.54 -14.57
N GLU A 167 -5.85 6.18 -13.72
CA GLU A 167 -5.69 7.61 -13.43
C GLU A 167 -4.29 7.89 -12.84
N VAL A 168 -3.87 7.09 -11.83
CA VAL A 168 -2.52 7.22 -11.25
C VAL A 168 -1.44 7.05 -12.30
N ALA A 169 -1.54 6.03 -13.15
CA ALA A 169 -0.58 5.80 -14.22
C ALA A 169 -0.49 6.98 -15.20
N ASN A 170 -1.62 7.58 -15.55
CA ASN A 170 -1.69 8.72 -16.48
C ASN A 170 -1.17 10.04 -15.87
N LYS A 171 -1.10 10.17 -14.55
CA LYS A 171 -0.48 11.32 -13.86
C LYS A 171 1.03 11.33 -13.99
N VAL A 172 1.65 10.16 -14.16
CA VAL A 172 3.12 10.04 -14.28
C VAL A 172 3.56 10.52 -15.65
N LYS A 173 4.32 11.62 -15.68
CA LYS A 173 4.87 12.19 -16.90
C LYS A 173 6.24 11.59 -17.20
N SER A 174 6.61 11.55 -18.47
CA SER A 174 7.98 11.22 -18.88
C SER A 174 8.95 12.28 -18.34
N TYR A 175 10.04 11.83 -17.72
CA TYR A 175 11.12 12.68 -17.23
C TYR A 175 12.46 11.99 -17.42
N ASP A 176 13.52 12.77 -17.52
CA ASP A 176 14.89 12.27 -17.67
C ASP A 176 15.52 12.10 -16.27
N LEU A 177 16.19 10.97 -16.09
CA LEU A 177 16.91 10.62 -14.85
C LEU A 177 18.43 10.87 -14.94
N THR A 178 18.93 11.44 -16.04
CA THR A 178 20.37 11.78 -16.22
C THR A 178 20.83 12.97 -15.39
#